data_7bcc77b0da65db00431b03e994f756df
#
_entry.id   7bcc77b0da65db00431b03e994f756df
#
_cell.length_a   1.000
_cell.length_b   1.000
_cell.length_c   1.000
_cell.angle_alpha   90.00
_cell.angle_beta   90.00
_cell.angle_gamma   90.00
#
_symmetry.space_group_name_H-M   'P 1'
#
loop_
_entity.id
_entity.type
_entity.pdbx_description
1 polymer ?
#
loop_
_entity_poly.entity_id
_entity_poly.type
_entity_poly.pdbx_seq_one_letter_code
_entity_poly.pdbx_strand_id
1 'polypeptide(L)'
;MRKHLLILFLLAVALTSTAAPKREFRGAWIQCVNGQFEGIGTEKMQQTLIYQLDELQKDGVNAIIFQVRPECDALYESNVEPWSRFLTGRQGTAPYPYWDPLQWMIEQCHSRGMELHAWINPYRAKTKGTNELAINHIAVTHPERCFDYDGLTILNPGIPANRNYICRVVLDIINRYDVDGLHIDDYFYPYPVAGLDIPDDSQFRLYNNGITNRGDWRRHNVSLFVKQLYETVHAAKPWVKVGISPFGIYRNKKSSPIGSNTNGLQNYDQLYADILLWINNGWMDYCVPQIYWEIGNKAADYETLIHWWSQHASARPLFIGEDVERTVKNADLKNPDKHQQAAKYRLHQELPNIDGTVLWYAKAAVDNIGNYGTMLRKHYWNTPVLQPSMTFIDKRAPKAPKKLKPVWTPDGYILFWTAPKEGKDWAAKAHRYAVYRFAKGEKINTDNADHLVAVTTNTFYKLPYATGKDKYTYVVTALNRIDNESKPAKKKVKL
;
A
#
# COMPACT_ATOMS: atom_id res chain seq x y z
N MET A 1 -11.67 65.08 -30.30
CA MET A 1 -12.43 63.98 -29.70
C MET A 1 -11.68 62.65 -29.94
N ARG A 2 -10.92 62.25 -29.00
CA ARG A 2 -10.17 60.94 -29.06
C ARG A 2 -10.96 59.90 -28.27
N LYS A 3 -11.45 58.87 -28.96
CA LYS A 3 -12.11 57.71 -28.35
C LYS A 3 -11.02 56.80 -27.80
N HIS A 4 -10.96 56.62 -26.49
CA HIS A 4 -10.12 55.58 -25.87
C HIS A 4 -10.91 54.27 -25.89
N LEU A 5 -10.38 53.30 -26.62
CA LEU A 5 -10.85 51.92 -26.64
C LEU A 5 -10.18 51.19 -25.46
N LEU A 6 -10.97 50.88 -24.42
CA LEU A 6 -10.53 50.06 -23.30
C LEU A 6 -10.63 48.58 -23.72
N ILE A 7 -9.50 47.95 -23.99
CA ILE A 7 -9.42 46.48 -24.19
C ILE A 7 -9.32 45.83 -22.83
N LEU A 8 -10.40 45.22 -22.35
CA LEU A 8 -10.38 44.33 -21.19
C LEU A 8 -9.76 43.00 -21.63
N PHE A 9 -8.54 42.74 -21.18
CA PHE A 9 -7.95 41.39 -21.24
C PHE A 9 -8.56 40.55 -20.12
N LEU A 10 -9.57 39.77 -20.42
CA LEU A 10 -10.00 38.65 -19.56
C LEU A 10 -8.92 37.55 -19.63
N LEU A 11 -8.05 37.49 -18.61
CA LEU A 11 -7.23 36.30 -18.36
C LEU A 11 -8.19 35.18 -17.92
N ALA A 12 -8.63 34.37 -18.87
CA ALA A 12 -9.18 33.06 -18.57
C ALA A 12 -8.04 32.21 -18.04
N VAL A 13 -7.91 32.10 -16.72
CA VAL A 13 -7.14 31.05 -16.10
C VAL A 13 -7.87 29.74 -16.44
N ALA A 14 -7.48 29.11 -17.53
CA ALA A 14 -7.87 27.74 -17.81
C ALA A 14 -7.32 26.88 -16.63
N LEU A 15 -8.21 26.54 -15.72
CA LEU A 15 -8.00 25.41 -14.83
C LEU A 15 -7.90 24.19 -15.75
N THR A 16 -6.70 23.86 -16.18
CA THR A 16 -6.42 22.56 -16.80
C THR A 16 -6.69 21.54 -15.71
N SER A 17 -7.90 21.01 -15.67
CA SER A 17 -8.19 19.77 -15.00
C SER A 17 -7.26 18.74 -15.66
N THR A 18 -6.16 18.39 -15.01
CA THR A 18 -5.36 17.26 -15.45
C THR A 18 -6.26 16.04 -15.32
N ALA A 19 -6.51 15.35 -16.45
CA ALA A 19 -7.28 14.10 -16.45
C ALA A 19 -6.67 13.15 -15.40
N ALA A 20 -7.53 12.42 -14.68
CA ALA A 20 -7.06 11.44 -13.72
C ALA A 20 -6.11 10.44 -14.41
N PRO A 21 -5.00 10.03 -13.77
CA PRO A 21 -4.10 9.04 -14.34
C PRO A 21 -4.88 7.73 -14.55
N LYS A 22 -4.59 7.01 -15.63
CA LYS A 22 -5.22 5.68 -15.85
C LYS A 22 -4.91 4.71 -14.70
N ARG A 23 -3.73 4.85 -14.10
CA ARG A 23 -3.21 3.96 -13.07
C ARG A 23 -2.65 4.76 -11.91
N GLU A 24 -3.05 4.39 -10.71
CA GLU A 24 -2.57 5.00 -9.47
C GLU A 24 -2.81 4.03 -8.30
N PHE A 25 -1.80 3.83 -7.46
CA PHE A 25 -1.99 3.13 -6.20
C PHE A 25 -2.60 4.08 -5.17
N ARG A 26 -3.80 3.78 -4.70
CA ARG A 26 -4.53 4.54 -3.68
C ARG A 26 -4.72 3.68 -2.45
N GLY A 27 -3.69 3.66 -1.62
CA GLY A 27 -3.62 2.77 -0.46
C GLY A 27 -4.03 3.42 0.85
N ALA A 28 -4.35 2.57 1.84
CA ALA A 28 -4.50 2.99 3.23
C ALA A 28 -3.97 1.90 4.17
N TRP A 29 -3.22 2.31 5.20
CA TRP A 29 -2.78 1.40 6.27
C TRP A 29 -3.87 1.23 7.34
N ILE A 30 -4.23 -0.03 7.61
CA ILE A 30 -5.03 -0.41 8.78
C ILE A 30 -4.11 -1.14 9.75
N GLN A 31 -3.69 -0.44 10.80
CA GLN A 31 -2.82 -0.96 11.84
C GLN A 31 -3.61 -1.59 12.99
N CYS A 32 -2.99 -2.52 13.73
CA CYS A 32 -3.53 -3.08 14.96
C CYS A 32 -2.76 -2.67 16.23
N VAL A 33 -1.47 -2.30 16.09
CA VAL A 33 -0.59 -1.98 17.24
C VAL A 33 -1.02 -0.78 18.09
N ASN A 34 -1.93 0.05 17.61
CA ASN A 34 -2.54 1.14 18.38
C ASN A 34 -3.66 0.68 19.31
N GLY A 35 -3.95 -0.64 19.34
CA GLY A 35 -4.99 -1.22 20.20
C GLY A 35 -6.42 -1.04 19.72
N GLN A 36 -6.65 -0.53 18.48
CA GLN A 36 -8.00 -0.25 18.00
C GLN A 36 -8.92 -1.47 17.92
N PHE A 37 -8.35 -2.68 17.86
CA PHE A 37 -9.09 -3.95 17.79
C PHE A 37 -8.93 -4.80 19.04
N GLU A 38 -8.09 -4.40 19.99
CA GLU A 38 -7.71 -5.18 21.15
C GLU A 38 -8.93 -5.47 22.05
N GLY A 39 -9.36 -6.73 22.10
CA GLY A 39 -10.41 -7.18 23.00
C GLY A 39 -11.83 -6.68 22.69
N ILE A 40 -12.07 -6.04 21.54
CA ILE A 40 -13.41 -5.52 21.21
C ILE A 40 -14.41 -6.60 20.76
N GLY A 41 -13.93 -7.84 20.54
CA GLY A 41 -14.72 -8.98 20.09
C GLY A 41 -14.93 -9.04 18.57
N THR A 42 -15.23 -10.25 18.09
CA THR A 42 -15.34 -10.56 16.64
C THR A 42 -16.35 -9.66 15.92
N GLU A 43 -17.58 -9.60 16.39
CA GLU A 43 -18.65 -8.83 15.74
C GLU A 43 -18.32 -7.34 15.61
N LYS A 44 -17.85 -6.74 16.70
CA LYS A 44 -17.52 -5.31 16.73
C LYS A 44 -16.34 -5.00 15.80
N MET A 45 -15.34 -5.87 15.76
CA MET A 45 -14.20 -5.71 14.85
C MET A 45 -14.65 -5.79 13.39
N GLN A 46 -15.49 -6.79 13.02
CA GLN A 46 -16.01 -6.93 11.67
C GLN A 46 -16.85 -5.71 11.25
N GLN A 47 -17.75 -5.24 12.11
CA GLN A 47 -18.53 -4.02 11.85
C GLN A 47 -17.64 -2.80 11.64
N THR A 48 -16.61 -2.63 12.48
CA THR A 48 -15.65 -1.53 12.37
C THR A 48 -14.87 -1.59 11.05
N LEU A 49 -14.41 -2.78 10.66
CA LEU A 49 -13.68 -2.98 9.42
C LEU A 49 -14.57 -2.78 8.18
N ILE A 50 -15.81 -3.28 8.18
CA ILE A 50 -16.77 -3.01 7.10
C ILE A 50 -16.97 -1.51 6.92
N TYR A 51 -17.23 -0.79 8.02
CA TYR A 51 -17.41 0.66 7.96
C TYR A 51 -16.17 1.38 7.39
N GLN A 52 -14.98 1.01 7.87
CA GLN A 52 -13.74 1.58 7.34
C GLN A 52 -13.57 1.29 5.84
N LEU A 53 -13.79 0.06 5.40
CA LEU A 53 -13.65 -0.33 3.99
C LEU A 53 -14.67 0.39 3.09
N ASP A 54 -15.91 0.56 3.55
CA ASP A 54 -16.97 1.23 2.80
C ASP A 54 -16.67 2.73 2.64
N GLU A 55 -16.19 3.41 3.69
CA GLU A 55 -15.80 4.82 3.59
C GLU A 55 -14.55 5.00 2.72
N LEU A 56 -13.53 4.16 2.90
CA LEU A 56 -12.32 4.19 2.07
C LEU A 56 -12.63 3.94 0.59
N GLN A 57 -13.56 3.03 0.28
CA GLN A 57 -14.02 2.81 -1.11
C GLN A 57 -14.69 4.06 -1.68
N LYS A 58 -15.55 4.73 -0.91
CA LYS A 58 -16.18 6.01 -1.31
C LYS A 58 -15.14 7.11 -1.54
N ASP A 59 -14.05 7.11 -0.79
CA ASP A 59 -12.94 8.05 -0.94
C ASP A 59 -12.01 7.73 -2.12
N GLY A 60 -12.23 6.59 -2.80
CA GLY A 60 -11.48 6.19 -3.99
C GLY A 60 -10.27 5.31 -3.71
N VAL A 61 -10.10 4.81 -2.49
CA VAL A 61 -9.04 3.82 -2.12
C VAL A 61 -9.24 2.53 -2.91
N ASN A 62 -8.16 1.95 -3.41
CA ASN A 62 -8.15 0.72 -4.21
C ASN A 62 -7.20 -0.37 -3.67
N ALA A 63 -6.53 -0.11 -2.55
CA ALA A 63 -5.68 -1.10 -1.86
C ALA A 63 -5.68 -0.88 -0.35
N ILE A 64 -5.69 -1.96 0.41
CA ILE A 64 -5.56 -1.95 1.87
C ILE A 64 -4.25 -2.65 2.26
N ILE A 65 -3.48 -1.99 3.11
CA ILE A 65 -2.30 -2.56 3.74
C ILE A 65 -2.67 -2.87 5.19
N PHE A 66 -2.99 -4.14 5.45
CA PHE A 66 -3.54 -4.60 6.73
C PHE A 66 -2.46 -5.25 7.59
N GLN A 67 -2.25 -4.73 8.81
CA GLN A 67 -1.26 -5.27 9.73
C GLN A 67 -1.71 -6.61 10.31
N VAL A 68 -1.03 -7.67 9.94
CA VAL A 68 -1.37 -9.05 10.32
C VAL A 68 -0.36 -9.70 11.24
N ARG A 69 0.86 -9.12 11.38
CA ARG A 69 1.94 -9.64 12.23
C ARG A 69 2.65 -8.50 12.95
N PRO A 70 2.16 -8.08 14.12
CA PRO A 70 2.73 -6.94 14.85
C PRO A 70 3.90 -7.27 15.78
N GLU A 71 3.89 -8.41 16.49
CA GLU A 71 4.84 -8.77 17.57
C GLU A 71 5.28 -10.24 17.49
N CYS A 72 5.70 -10.75 16.34
CA CYS A 72 5.92 -12.18 16.11
C CYS A 72 4.71 -13.02 16.53
N ASP A 73 3.54 -12.51 16.27
CA ASP A 73 2.22 -13.08 16.54
C ASP A 73 1.27 -12.72 15.38
N ALA A 74 0.11 -13.34 15.31
CA ALA A 74 -0.70 -13.32 14.10
C ALA A 74 -2.13 -12.83 14.35
N LEU A 75 -2.67 -12.01 13.41
CA LEU A 75 -4.09 -11.74 13.24
C LEU A 75 -4.70 -12.67 12.17
N TYR A 76 -4.26 -13.91 12.15
CA TYR A 76 -4.75 -14.99 11.28
C TYR A 76 -4.43 -16.33 11.94
N GLU A 77 -5.05 -17.41 11.49
CA GLU A 77 -4.71 -18.75 11.96
C GLU A 77 -3.33 -19.16 11.44
N SER A 78 -2.29 -18.95 12.26
CA SER A 78 -0.91 -19.26 11.89
C SER A 78 -0.50 -20.66 12.34
N ASN A 79 0.23 -21.39 11.47
CA ASN A 79 0.89 -22.63 11.82
C ASN A 79 2.25 -22.42 12.52
N VAL A 80 2.72 -21.17 12.67
CA VAL A 80 4.07 -20.84 13.10
C VAL A 80 4.08 -20.00 14.37
N GLU A 81 3.15 -19.03 14.49
CA GLU A 81 3.13 -18.01 15.53
C GLU A 81 1.81 -18.01 16.31
N PRO A 82 1.78 -17.57 17.58
CA PRO A 82 0.56 -17.49 18.37
C PRO A 82 -0.38 -16.43 17.83
N TRP A 83 -1.67 -16.51 18.19
CA TRP A 83 -2.64 -15.44 18.01
C TRP A 83 -2.17 -14.15 18.71
N SER A 84 -2.37 -13.01 18.06
CA SER A 84 -1.95 -11.74 18.59
C SER A 84 -2.87 -11.23 19.71
N ARG A 85 -2.27 -10.62 20.74
CA ARG A 85 -3.03 -9.89 21.77
C ARG A 85 -3.83 -8.72 21.21
N PHE A 86 -3.38 -8.09 20.15
CA PHE A 86 -4.07 -6.98 19.48
C PHE A 86 -5.40 -7.39 18.85
N LEU A 87 -5.68 -8.69 18.78
CA LEU A 87 -6.97 -9.24 18.37
C LEU A 87 -7.88 -9.50 19.58
N THR A 88 -7.36 -10.18 20.60
CA THR A 88 -8.21 -10.73 21.69
C THR A 88 -7.93 -10.12 23.06
N GLY A 89 -6.92 -9.26 23.18
CA GLY A 89 -6.41 -8.75 24.46
C GLY A 89 -5.41 -9.68 25.14
N ARG A 90 -5.29 -10.95 24.68
CA ARG A 90 -4.33 -11.94 25.24
C ARG A 90 -3.67 -12.73 24.13
N GLN A 91 -2.34 -12.72 24.10
CA GLN A 91 -1.55 -13.46 23.10
C GLN A 91 -1.78 -14.98 23.28
N GLY A 92 -1.85 -15.70 22.17
CA GLY A 92 -2.10 -17.15 22.13
C GLY A 92 -3.57 -17.55 22.24
N THR A 93 -4.50 -16.60 22.43
CA THR A 93 -5.93 -16.85 22.51
C THR A 93 -6.59 -16.60 21.16
N ALA A 94 -7.27 -17.63 20.62
CA ALA A 94 -8.05 -17.49 19.39
C ALA A 94 -9.28 -16.57 19.60
N PRO A 95 -9.76 -15.88 18.57
CA PRO A 95 -10.97 -15.05 18.68
C PRO A 95 -12.23 -15.90 18.91
N TYR A 96 -13.19 -15.32 19.64
CA TYR A 96 -14.49 -15.95 19.87
C TYR A 96 -15.64 -14.94 19.61
N PRO A 97 -16.66 -15.29 18.81
CA PRO A 97 -16.70 -16.48 17.92
C PRO A 97 -15.51 -16.58 17.00
N TYR A 98 -15.12 -17.81 16.67
CA TYR A 98 -13.94 -18.07 15.83
C TYR A 98 -14.11 -17.50 14.41
N TRP A 99 -13.09 -16.83 13.91
CA TRP A 99 -12.94 -16.37 12.54
C TRP A 99 -11.48 -16.17 12.20
N ASP A 100 -11.14 -16.12 10.93
CA ASP A 100 -9.80 -15.76 10.48
C ASP A 100 -9.82 -14.33 9.90
N PRO A 101 -9.26 -13.34 10.63
CA PRO A 101 -9.27 -11.94 10.19
C PRO A 101 -8.63 -11.70 8.83
N LEU A 102 -7.53 -12.38 8.50
CA LEU A 102 -6.86 -12.19 7.22
C LEU A 102 -7.68 -12.73 6.06
N GLN A 103 -8.19 -13.96 6.18
CA GLN A 103 -9.05 -14.55 5.15
C GLN A 103 -10.28 -13.67 4.91
N TRP A 104 -10.93 -13.26 5.97
CA TRP A 104 -12.12 -12.41 5.90
C TRP A 104 -11.82 -11.04 5.26
N MET A 105 -10.71 -10.39 5.63
CA MET A 105 -10.31 -9.10 5.06
C MET A 105 -9.99 -9.19 3.58
N ILE A 106 -9.38 -10.29 3.12
CA ILE A 106 -9.16 -10.55 1.69
C ILE A 106 -10.50 -10.58 0.95
N GLU A 107 -11.48 -11.34 1.45
CA GLU A 107 -12.81 -11.43 0.84
C GLU A 107 -13.52 -10.07 0.80
N GLN A 108 -13.44 -9.30 1.89
CA GLN A 108 -14.04 -7.97 1.97
C GLN A 108 -13.37 -6.97 1.01
N CYS A 109 -12.05 -7.00 0.87
CA CYS A 109 -11.32 -6.15 -0.07
C CYS A 109 -11.63 -6.54 -1.53
N HIS A 110 -11.51 -7.82 -1.86
CA HIS A 110 -11.75 -8.32 -3.22
C HIS A 110 -13.19 -8.08 -3.69
N SER A 111 -14.20 -8.23 -2.81
CA SER A 111 -15.59 -7.91 -3.15
C SER A 111 -15.82 -6.44 -3.50
N ARG A 112 -14.97 -5.54 -3.00
CA ARG A 112 -14.98 -4.10 -3.29
C ARG A 112 -14.04 -3.69 -4.44
N GLY A 113 -13.37 -4.65 -5.07
CA GLY A 113 -12.38 -4.39 -6.13
C GLY A 113 -11.05 -3.85 -5.62
N MET A 114 -10.79 -3.92 -4.31
CA MET A 114 -9.54 -3.52 -3.67
C MET A 114 -8.55 -4.66 -3.58
N GLU A 115 -7.24 -4.34 -3.61
CA GLU A 115 -6.19 -5.28 -3.22
C GLU A 115 -6.03 -5.34 -1.70
N LEU A 116 -5.56 -6.50 -1.19
CA LEU A 116 -5.11 -6.64 0.18
C LEU A 116 -3.64 -7.02 0.22
N HIS A 117 -2.85 -6.17 0.90
CA HIS A 117 -1.44 -6.39 1.18
C HIS A 117 -1.27 -6.73 2.66
N ALA A 118 -0.77 -7.92 2.95
CA ALA A 118 -0.51 -8.35 4.32
C ALA A 118 0.73 -7.64 4.87
N TRP A 119 0.55 -6.80 5.88
CA TRP A 119 1.64 -6.07 6.51
C TRP A 119 2.17 -6.82 7.72
N ILE A 120 3.46 -7.12 7.70
CA ILE A 120 4.20 -7.72 8.79
C ILE A 120 5.28 -6.77 9.31
N ASN A 121 5.49 -6.73 10.62
CA ASN A 121 6.73 -6.24 11.19
C ASN A 121 7.72 -7.41 11.29
N PRO A 122 8.89 -7.35 10.62
CA PRO A 122 9.75 -8.53 10.54
C PRO A 122 10.45 -8.89 11.85
N TYR A 123 10.84 -7.92 12.65
CA TYR A 123 11.78 -8.17 13.77
C TYR A 123 11.21 -7.87 15.16
N ARG A 124 10.16 -7.09 15.30
CA ARG A 124 9.60 -6.76 16.60
C ARG A 124 8.92 -7.99 17.22
N ALA A 125 9.45 -8.47 18.34
CA ALA A 125 8.91 -9.59 19.08
C ALA A 125 8.02 -9.15 20.25
N LYS A 126 8.26 -7.93 20.80
CA LYS A 126 7.47 -7.36 21.90
C LYS A 126 7.53 -5.84 21.90
N THR A 127 6.41 -5.17 22.12
CA THR A 127 6.35 -3.74 22.44
C THR A 127 6.40 -3.48 23.93
N LYS A 128 6.58 -2.22 24.35
CA LYS A 128 6.59 -1.81 25.77
C LYS A 128 5.28 -2.15 26.51
N GLY A 129 4.15 -2.21 25.78
CA GLY A 129 2.83 -2.50 26.37
C GLY A 129 2.51 -3.98 26.53
N THR A 130 3.36 -4.89 26.03
CA THR A 130 3.12 -6.33 26.13
C THR A 130 3.75 -6.88 27.39
N ASN A 131 2.94 -7.34 28.32
CA ASN A 131 3.40 -7.86 29.62
C ASN A 131 3.68 -9.36 29.60
N GLU A 132 2.84 -10.13 28.88
CA GLU A 132 2.92 -11.59 28.82
C GLU A 132 3.05 -12.05 27.37
N LEU A 133 3.89 -13.05 27.15
CA LEU A 133 4.05 -13.74 25.86
C LEU A 133 3.49 -15.16 25.94
N ALA A 134 2.91 -15.64 24.87
CA ALA A 134 2.45 -17.03 24.78
C ALA A 134 3.63 -18.00 24.87
N ILE A 135 3.41 -19.18 25.44
CA ILE A 135 4.45 -20.20 25.67
C ILE A 135 5.15 -20.65 24.38
N ASN A 136 4.46 -20.59 23.25
CA ASN A 136 5.00 -20.93 21.92
C ASN A 136 5.54 -19.70 21.14
N HIS A 137 5.61 -18.52 21.77
CA HIS A 137 6.17 -17.33 21.14
C HIS A 137 7.68 -17.47 20.97
N ILE A 138 8.24 -16.97 19.84
CA ILE A 138 9.67 -17.12 19.49
C ILE A 138 10.61 -16.55 20.56
N ALA A 139 10.27 -15.45 21.20
CA ALA A 139 11.10 -14.87 22.27
C ALA A 139 11.05 -15.68 23.58
N VAL A 140 10.08 -16.60 23.74
CA VAL A 140 10.00 -17.55 24.86
C VAL A 140 10.74 -18.84 24.51
N THR A 141 10.52 -19.37 23.32
CA THR A 141 11.11 -20.64 22.88
C THR A 141 12.58 -20.52 22.45
N HIS A 142 12.99 -19.33 22.00
CA HIS A 142 14.33 -19.03 21.51
C HIS A 142 14.82 -17.64 21.95
N PRO A 143 14.93 -17.39 23.27
CA PRO A 143 15.34 -16.07 23.78
C PRO A 143 16.74 -15.65 23.29
N GLU A 144 17.63 -16.62 23.01
CA GLU A 144 18.98 -16.39 22.46
C GLU A 144 18.97 -15.73 21.07
N ARG A 145 17.83 -15.73 20.38
CA ARG A 145 17.65 -15.10 19.08
C ARG A 145 17.20 -13.64 19.16
N CYS A 146 16.91 -13.18 20.36
CA CYS A 146 16.38 -11.83 20.60
C CYS A 146 17.40 -10.98 21.36
N PHE A 147 17.16 -9.70 21.37
CA PHE A 147 17.74 -8.76 22.33
C PHE A 147 16.67 -7.76 22.81
N ASP A 148 16.87 -7.26 24.02
CA ASP A 148 16.02 -6.19 24.55
C ASP A 148 16.66 -4.83 24.29
N TYR A 149 15.83 -3.83 23.94
CA TYR A 149 16.27 -2.48 23.65
C TYR A 149 15.16 -1.50 24.00
N ASP A 150 15.39 -0.64 24.98
CA ASP A 150 14.44 0.39 25.43
C ASP A 150 13.01 -0.15 25.66
N GLY A 151 12.91 -1.30 26.34
CA GLY A 151 11.63 -1.95 26.64
C GLY A 151 10.96 -2.70 25.47
N LEU A 152 11.61 -2.74 24.31
CA LEU A 152 11.25 -3.60 23.19
C LEU A 152 12.03 -4.90 23.27
N THR A 153 11.45 -6.00 22.77
CA THR A 153 12.20 -7.23 22.45
C THR A 153 12.22 -7.39 20.93
N ILE A 154 13.41 -7.55 20.36
CA ILE A 154 13.67 -7.54 18.92
C ILE A 154 14.33 -8.87 18.53
N LEU A 155 13.83 -9.56 17.50
CA LEU A 155 14.56 -10.60 16.80
C LEU A 155 15.84 -10.00 16.20
N ASN A 156 17.01 -10.52 16.55
CA ASN A 156 18.27 -9.96 16.10
C ASN A 156 18.47 -10.18 14.59
N PRO A 157 18.51 -9.11 13.76
CA PRO A 157 18.69 -9.23 12.31
C PRO A 157 20.05 -9.84 11.92
N GLY A 158 21.04 -9.78 12.82
CA GLY A 158 22.36 -10.37 12.63
C GLY A 158 22.41 -11.90 12.75
N ILE A 159 21.32 -12.55 13.16
CA ILE A 159 21.25 -14.01 13.29
C ILE A 159 20.60 -14.63 12.05
N PRO A 160 21.33 -15.43 11.23
CA PRO A 160 20.79 -16.02 10.00
C PRO A 160 19.52 -16.87 10.21
N ALA A 161 19.40 -17.55 11.36
CA ALA A 161 18.23 -18.35 11.68
C ALA A 161 16.93 -17.52 11.79
N ASN A 162 17.03 -16.23 12.15
CA ASN A 162 15.87 -15.32 12.21
C ASN A 162 15.36 -14.96 10.81
N ARG A 163 16.24 -14.75 9.83
CA ARG A 163 15.84 -14.58 8.43
C ARG A 163 15.01 -15.78 7.93
N ASN A 164 15.51 -16.99 8.17
CA ASN A 164 14.82 -18.22 7.77
C ASN A 164 13.47 -18.37 8.48
N TYR A 165 13.42 -18.00 9.77
CA TYR A 165 12.18 -18.03 10.55
C TYR A 165 11.12 -17.07 9.96
N ILE A 166 11.49 -15.82 9.68
CA ILE A 166 10.58 -14.83 9.11
C ILE A 166 10.11 -15.27 7.71
N CYS A 167 11.02 -15.79 6.86
CA CYS A 167 10.64 -16.33 5.56
C CYS A 167 9.66 -17.51 5.68
N ARG A 168 9.79 -18.37 6.71
CA ARG A 168 8.83 -19.45 6.98
C ARG A 168 7.44 -18.90 7.35
N VAL A 169 7.37 -17.86 8.19
CA VAL A 169 6.10 -17.17 8.51
C VAL A 169 5.47 -16.59 7.25
N VAL A 170 6.27 -15.95 6.41
CA VAL A 170 5.79 -15.39 5.13
C VAL A 170 5.27 -16.48 4.19
N LEU A 171 5.95 -17.62 4.10
CA LEU A 171 5.47 -18.78 3.32
C LEU A 171 4.13 -19.33 3.86
N ASP A 172 3.94 -19.34 5.19
CA ASP A 172 2.64 -19.74 5.78
C ASP A 172 1.52 -18.81 5.30
N ILE A 173 1.74 -17.49 5.33
CA ILE A 173 0.78 -16.52 4.81
C ILE A 173 0.52 -16.74 3.31
N ILE A 174 1.57 -16.70 2.49
CA ILE A 174 1.43 -16.67 1.03
C ILE A 174 0.83 -17.96 0.48
N ASN A 175 1.21 -19.12 1.02
CA ASN A 175 0.69 -20.40 0.53
C ASN A 175 -0.78 -20.61 0.86
N ARG A 176 -1.24 -20.11 2.00
CA ARG A 176 -2.59 -20.36 2.49
C ARG A 176 -3.60 -19.27 2.13
N TYR A 177 -3.16 -18.03 1.97
CA TYR A 177 -4.03 -16.88 1.74
C TYR A 177 -3.87 -16.29 0.34
N ASP A 178 -4.95 -15.72 -0.17
CA ASP A 178 -4.99 -15.09 -1.49
C ASP A 178 -4.64 -13.60 -1.44
N VAL A 179 -3.55 -13.26 -0.77
CA VAL A 179 -3.05 -11.89 -0.68
C VAL A 179 -2.53 -11.38 -2.03
N ASP A 180 -2.72 -10.10 -2.32
CA ASP A 180 -2.20 -9.44 -3.51
C ASP A 180 -0.77 -8.93 -3.30
N GLY A 181 -0.40 -8.65 -2.06
CA GLY A 181 0.94 -8.22 -1.69
C GLY A 181 1.34 -8.61 -0.27
N LEU A 182 2.65 -8.61 -0.04
CA LEU A 182 3.30 -8.62 1.26
C LEU A 182 3.94 -7.26 1.47
N HIS A 183 3.75 -6.67 2.64
CA HIS A 183 4.27 -5.36 2.99
C HIS A 183 5.08 -5.41 4.28
N ILE A 184 6.25 -4.76 4.31
CA ILE A 184 7.05 -4.55 5.51
C ILE A 184 7.27 -3.06 5.76
N ASP A 185 7.31 -2.68 7.04
CA ASP A 185 7.57 -1.32 7.49
C ASP A 185 9.08 -1.01 7.64
N ASP A 186 9.42 0.03 8.37
CA ASP A 186 10.79 0.54 8.55
C ASP A 186 11.49 0.02 9.81
N TYR A 187 10.87 -0.88 10.58
CA TYR A 187 11.44 -1.40 11.83
C TYR A 187 12.36 -2.60 11.59
N PHE A 188 13.51 -2.35 10.96
CA PHE A 188 14.55 -3.36 10.77
C PHE A 188 15.42 -3.50 12.04
N TYR A 189 16.21 -2.48 12.36
CA TYR A 189 16.78 -2.26 13.69
C TYR A 189 15.93 -1.24 14.45
N PRO A 190 15.96 -1.25 15.80
CA PRO A 190 15.18 -0.29 16.58
C PRO A 190 15.66 1.15 16.34
N TYR A 191 14.75 2.09 16.51
CA TYR A 191 15.08 3.51 16.47
C TYR A 191 16.10 3.83 17.57
N PRO A 192 17.15 4.62 17.26
CA PRO A 192 18.20 4.91 18.21
C PRO A 192 17.66 5.71 19.40
N VAL A 193 18.05 5.30 20.61
CA VAL A 193 17.81 6.01 21.86
C VAL A 193 19.13 6.53 22.37
N ALA A 194 19.18 7.81 22.75
CA ALA A 194 20.40 8.45 23.23
C ALA A 194 20.97 7.70 24.44
N GLY A 195 22.24 7.36 24.36
CA GLY A 195 22.96 6.63 25.43
C GLY A 195 22.73 5.11 25.46
N LEU A 196 21.95 4.54 24.51
CA LEU A 196 21.78 3.10 24.39
C LEU A 196 22.43 2.58 23.11
N ASP A 197 23.27 1.56 23.24
CA ASP A 197 23.78 0.80 22.11
C ASP A 197 22.93 -0.46 21.88
N ILE A 198 22.86 -0.90 20.62
CA ILE A 198 22.21 -2.16 20.28
C ILE A 198 23.12 -3.32 20.76
N PRO A 199 22.63 -4.25 21.60
CA PRO A 199 23.45 -5.28 22.24
C PRO A 199 23.68 -6.49 21.31
N ASP A 200 24.34 -6.28 20.15
CA ASP A 200 24.61 -7.30 19.15
C ASP A 200 26.09 -7.64 18.95
N ASP A 201 26.96 -7.30 19.93
CA ASP A 201 28.41 -7.54 19.89
C ASP A 201 28.79 -9.00 19.71
N SER A 202 28.14 -9.90 20.43
CA SER A 202 28.39 -11.33 20.34
C SER A 202 28.04 -11.88 18.97
N GLN A 203 26.93 -11.46 18.39
CA GLN A 203 26.49 -11.85 17.06
C GLN A 203 27.38 -11.25 15.98
N PHE A 204 27.84 -10.01 16.15
CA PHE A 204 28.81 -9.38 15.26
C PHE A 204 30.12 -10.21 15.23
N ARG A 205 30.68 -10.56 16.40
CA ARG A 205 31.88 -11.42 16.45
C ARG A 205 31.68 -12.78 15.79
N LEU A 206 30.49 -13.37 15.93
CA LEU A 206 30.20 -14.70 15.43
C LEU A 206 29.86 -14.73 13.93
N TYR A 207 29.16 -13.72 13.42
CA TYR A 207 28.55 -13.70 12.08
C TYR A 207 29.04 -12.55 11.18
N ASN A 208 30.18 -11.91 11.48
CA ASN A 208 30.63 -10.75 10.69
C ASN A 208 31.08 -11.10 9.25
N ASN A 209 31.43 -12.37 8.99
CA ASN A 209 31.84 -12.84 7.66
C ASN A 209 32.96 -11.97 7.03
N GLY A 210 33.87 -11.44 7.85
CA GLY A 210 34.97 -10.57 7.43
C GLY A 210 34.61 -9.08 7.31
N ILE A 211 33.39 -8.70 7.59
CA ILE A 211 32.98 -7.28 7.65
C ILE A 211 33.45 -6.69 8.98
N THR A 212 34.32 -5.70 8.94
CA THR A 212 34.94 -5.13 10.14
C THR A 212 34.14 -3.98 10.77
N ASN A 213 33.36 -3.25 9.95
CA ASN A 213 32.49 -2.19 10.43
C ASN A 213 31.12 -2.74 10.84
N ARG A 214 30.70 -2.51 12.10
CA ARG A 214 29.43 -3.00 12.62
C ARG A 214 28.21 -2.44 11.90
N GLY A 215 28.21 -1.16 11.51
CA GLY A 215 27.13 -0.55 10.75
C GLY A 215 26.96 -1.18 9.37
N ASP A 216 28.07 -1.47 8.70
CA ASP A 216 28.05 -2.18 7.40
C ASP A 216 27.53 -3.60 7.55
N TRP A 217 27.93 -4.30 8.62
CA TRP A 217 27.44 -5.63 8.93
C TRP A 217 25.92 -5.64 9.21
N ARG A 218 25.41 -4.67 9.96
CA ARG A 218 23.96 -4.52 10.21
C ARG A 218 23.22 -4.31 8.89
N ARG A 219 23.67 -3.38 8.04
CA ARG A 219 23.09 -3.14 6.70
C ARG A 219 23.15 -4.37 5.80
N HIS A 220 24.27 -5.07 5.83
CA HIS A 220 24.43 -6.32 5.09
C HIS A 220 23.38 -7.37 5.50
N ASN A 221 23.16 -7.57 6.80
CA ASN A 221 22.17 -8.54 7.31
C ASN A 221 20.73 -8.15 6.91
N VAL A 222 20.36 -6.87 7.01
CA VAL A 222 19.05 -6.40 6.58
C VAL A 222 18.89 -6.58 5.07
N SER A 223 19.93 -6.27 4.29
CA SER A 223 19.90 -6.47 2.82
C SER A 223 19.78 -7.93 2.42
N LEU A 224 20.47 -8.84 3.12
CA LEU A 224 20.31 -10.28 2.93
C LEU A 224 18.86 -10.74 3.25
N PHE A 225 18.26 -10.19 4.31
CA PHE A 225 16.88 -10.49 4.64
C PHE A 225 15.92 -10.03 3.53
N VAL A 226 16.03 -8.78 3.09
CA VAL A 226 15.15 -8.23 2.04
C VAL A 226 15.26 -9.02 0.74
N LYS A 227 16.49 -9.35 0.34
CA LYS A 227 16.74 -10.21 -0.84
C LYS A 227 16.09 -11.58 -0.67
N GLN A 228 16.35 -12.28 0.45
CA GLN A 228 15.81 -13.61 0.71
C GLN A 228 14.28 -13.60 0.79
N LEU A 229 13.69 -12.58 1.41
CA LEU A 229 12.24 -12.40 1.48
C LEU A 229 11.64 -12.28 0.07
N TYR A 230 12.19 -11.40 -0.76
CA TYR A 230 11.77 -11.20 -2.15
C TYR A 230 11.81 -12.50 -2.96
N GLU A 231 12.96 -13.18 -2.92
CA GLU A 231 13.16 -14.46 -3.61
C GLU A 231 12.18 -15.55 -3.11
N THR A 232 11.94 -15.60 -1.80
CA THR A 232 11.00 -16.55 -1.17
C THR A 232 9.57 -16.33 -1.65
N VAL A 233 9.12 -15.07 -1.67
CA VAL A 233 7.77 -14.71 -2.11
C VAL A 233 7.56 -15.06 -3.57
N HIS A 234 8.46 -14.62 -4.44
CA HIS A 234 8.32 -14.83 -5.89
C HIS A 234 8.54 -16.29 -6.33
N ALA A 235 9.32 -17.06 -5.57
CA ALA A 235 9.43 -18.50 -5.81
C ALA A 235 8.11 -19.24 -5.49
N ALA A 236 7.38 -18.79 -4.46
CA ALA A 236 6.11 -19.41 -4.06
C ALA A 236 4.93 -18.93 -4.93
N LYS A 237 4.76 -17.61 -5.06
CA LYS A 237 3.71 -16.97 -5.87
C LYS A 237 4.28 -15.74 -6.59
N PRO A 238 4.71 -15.88 -7.85
CA PRO A 238 5.39 -14.80 -8.59
C PRO A 238 4.60 -13.49 -8.72
N TRP A 239 3.29 -13.54 -8.55
CA TRP A 239 2.39 -12.38 -8.67
C TRP A 239 2.16 -11.62 -7.36
N VAL A 240 2.58 -12.14 -6.20
CA VAL A 240 2.42 -11.44 -4.93
C VAL A 240 3.46 -10.33 -4.84
N LYS A 241 2.99 -9.10 -4.76
CA LYS A 241 3.81 -7.89 -4.75
C LYS A 241 4.55 -7.77 -3.41
N VAL A 242 5.84 -7.48 -3.42
CA VAL A 242 6.61 -7.22 -2.20
C VAL A 242 6.85 -5.73 -2.07
N GLY A 243 6.27 -5.10 -1.05
CA GLY A 243 6.37 -3.68 -0.76
C GLY A 243 7.14 -3.37 0.52
N ILE A 244 7.85 -2.25 0.52
CA ILE A 244 8.57 -1.75 1.69
C ILE A 244 8.22 -0.29 1.91
N SER A 245 7.84 0.07 3.16
CA SER A 245 7.65 1.45 3.58
C SER A 245 8.78 1.91 4.51
N PRO A 246 9.88 2.42 3.95
CA PRO A 246 11.00 2.90 4.72
C PRO A 246 10.69 4.23 5.42
N PHE A 247 11.46 4.58 6.43
CA PHE A 247 11.47 5.92 7.00
C PHE A 247 11.69 6.99 5.92
N GLY A 248 11.10 8.18 6.06
CA GLY A 248 11.05 9.20 5.01
C GLY A 248 12.39 9.78 4.55
N ILE A 249 13.45 9.70 5.37
CA ILE A 249 14.79 10.21 5.03
C ILE A 249 15.74 9.05 4.78
N TYR A 250 16.25 8.91 3.55
CA TYR A 250 17.30 7.92 3.25
C TYR A 250 18.60 8.29 3.95
N ARG A 251 19.17 9.46 3.62
CA ARG A 251 20.32 10.09 4.28
C ARG A 251 20.19 11.61 4.23
N ASN A 252 20.74 12.30 5.21
CA ASN A 252 20.87 13.74 5.17
C ASN A 252 22.06 14.16 4.27
N LYS A 253 21.98 15.31 3.63
CA LYS A 253 23.07 15.83 2.77
C LYS A 253 24.40 16.01 3.52
N LYS A 254 24.34 16.27 4.82
CA LYS A 254 25.53 16.33 5.68
C LYS A 254 26.23 14.97 5.83
N SER A 255 25.48 13.87 5.75
CA SER A 255 26.02 12.52 5.88
C SER A 255 26.43 11.89 4.54
N SER A 256 25.88 12.39 3.43
CA SER A 256 26.16 11.84 2.10
C SER A 256 25.88 12.86 0.99
N PRO A 257 26.72 12.94 -0.06
CA PRO A 257 26.47 13.82 -1.22
C PRO A 257 25.13 13.56 -1.92
N ILE A 258 24.64 12.31 -1.90
CA ILE A 258 23.36 11.93 -2.48
C ILE A 258 22.19 12.12 -1.51
N GLY A 259 22.42 12.54 -0.26
CA GLY A 259 21.40 12.75 0.75
C GLY A 259 20.48 13.94 0.44
N SER A 260 19.27 13.92 1.01
CA SER A 260 18.32 15.03 0.95
C SER A 260 18.75 16.20 1.84
N ASN A 261 18.29 17.41 1.51
CA ASN A 261 18.55 18.60 2.35
C ASN A 261 17.67 18.57 3.61
N THR A 262 17.94 17.63 4.50
CA THR A 262 17.21 17.32 5.72
C THR A 262 18.17 17.22 6.91
N ASN A 263 17.62 17.20 8.12
CA ASN A 263 18.35 17.04 9.37
C ASN A 263 17.53 16.19 10.37
N GLY A 264 17.34 14.90 10.04
CA GLY A 264 16.56 13.97 10.87
C GLY A 264 17.18 12.57 10.90
N LEU A 265 16.46 11.64 11.52
CA LEU A 265 16.79 10.21 11.52
C LEU A 265 16.97 9.70 10.09
N GLN A 266 17.91 8.78 9.86
CA GLN A 266 18.30 8.30 8.55
C GLN A 266 18.13 6.78 8.43
N ASN A 267 17.56 6.30 7.31
CA ASN A 267 17.48 4.87 7.02
C ASN A 267 18.85 4.20 7.04
N TYR A 268 19.77 4.70 6.22
CA TYR A 268 21.06 4.06 5.97
C TYR A 268 21.94 4.01 7.20
N ASP A 269 22.10 5.16 7.89
CA ASP A 269 23.08 5.29 8.96
C ASP A 269 22.56 4.82 10.33
N GLN A 270 21.26 4.90 10.58
CA GLN A 270 20.69 4.71 11.93
C GLN A 270 19.70 3.54 12.02
N LEU A 271 18.98 3.24 10.93
CA LEU A 271 18.10 2.07 10.84
C LEU A 271 18.75 0.92 10.07
N TYR A 272 19.96 1.14 9.54
CA TYR A 272 20.74 0.15 8.79
C TYR A 272 20.01 -0.43 7.57
N ALA A 273 19.21 0.43 6.91
CA ALA A 273 18.38 0.08 5.77
C ALA A 273 18.88 0.78 4.50
N ASP A 274 19.44 0.00 3.56
CA ASP A 274 19.95 0.51 2.29
C ASP A 274 18.89 0.38 1.18
N ILE A 275 17.89 1.26 1.24
CA ILE A 275 16.72 1.23 0.36
C ILE A 275 17.10 1.37 -1.11
N LEU A 276 18.08 2.24 -1.43
CA LEU A 276 18.51 2.43 -2.83
C LEU A 276 19.17 1.18 -3.39
N LEU A 277 19.95 0.46 -2.57
CA LEU A 277 20.50 -0.85 -2.97
C LEU A 277 19.36 -1.82 -3.33
N TRP A 278 18.31 -1.89 -2.50
CA TRP A 278 17.22 -2.85 -2.72
C TRP A 278 16.38 -2.50 -3.95
N ILE A 279 16.08 -1.21 -4.16
CA ILE A 279 15.37 -0.72 -5.36
C ILE A 279 16.17 -1.05 -6.62
N ASN A 280 17.46 -0.71 -6.64
CA ASN A 280 18.31 -0.87 -7.82
C ASN A 280 18.59 -2.34 -8.18
N ASN A 281 18.62 -3.24 -7.17
CA ASN A 281 18.75 -4.67 -7.40
C ASN A 281 17.40 -5.39 -7.62
N GLY A 282 16.28 -4.67 -7.53
CA GLY A 282 14.97 -5.24 -7.73
C GLY A 282 14.52 -6.20 -6.63
N TRP A 283 14.93 -5.96 -5.38
CA TRP A 283 14.54 -6.78 -4.22
C TRP A 283 13.26 -6.28 -3.53
N MET A 284 12.48 -5.48 -4.24
CA MET A 284 11.11 -5.09 -3.91
C MET A 284 10.35 -4.75 -5.19
N ASP A 285 9.02 -4.82 -5.14
CA ASP A 285 8.17 -4.48 -6.27
C ASP A 285 7.66 -3.04 -6.19
N TYR A 286 7.54 -2.47 -4.99
CA TYR A 286 7.19 -1.07 -4.80
C TYR A 286 7.77 -0.51 -3.49
N CYS A 287 8.03 0.80 -3.49
CA CYS A 287 8.55 1.54 -2.33
C CYS A 287 7.51 2.56 -1.85
N VAL A 288 7.34 2.68 -0.51
CA VAL A 288 6.40 3.64 0.09
C VAL A 288 7.11 4.44 1.19
N PRO A 289 7.99 5.40 0.86
CA PRO A 289 8.67 6.20 1.89
C PRO A 289 7.65 6.98 2.73
N GLN A 290 7.81 6.92 4.04
CA GLN A 290 6.94 7.56 5.05
C GLN A 290 7.34 9.03 5.21
N ILE A 291 6.95 9.90 4.27
CA ILE A 291 7.27 11.32 4.33
C ILE A 291 6.19 12.10 5.09
N TYR A 292 6.01 11.75 6.36
CA TYR A 292 4.89 12.16 7.22
C TYR A 292 4.92 13.62 7.69
N TRP A 293 5.86 14.44 7.22
CA TRP A 293 5.99 15.84 7.64
C TRP A 293 5.11 16.79 6.80
N GLU A 294 4.97 18.00 7.29
CA GLU A 294 4.34 19.11 6.59
C GLU A 294 5.29 19.75 5.55
N ILE A 295 4.75 20.41 4.57
CA ILE A 295 5.48 21.34 3.70
C ILE A 295 5.96 22.50 4.55
N GLY A 296 7.26 22.82 4.47
CA GLY A 296 7.90 23.87 5.30
C GLY A 296 8.45 23.35 6.62
N ASN A 297 8.48 22.05 6.88
CA ASN A 297 9.14 21.50 8.08
C ASN A 297 10.65 21.76 8.02
N LYS A 298 11.19 22.37 9.10
CA LYS A 298 12.61 22.80 9.14
C LYS A 298 13.62 21.65 9.06
N ALA A 299 13.27 20.48 9.54
CA ALA A 299 14.18 19.33 9.62
C ALA A 299 13.96 18.33 8.49
N ALA A 300 12.71 18.18 8.03
CA ALA A 300 12.30 17.16 7.09
C ALA A 300 11.14 17.65 6.22
N ASP A 301 11.41 18.69 5.41
CA ASP A 301 10.41 19.30 4.55
C ASP A 301 9.85 18.30 3.54
N TYR A 302 8.52 18.21 3.48
CA TYR A 302 7.81 17.30 2.59
C TYR A 302 8.16 17.52 1.11
N GLU A 303 8.17 18.77 0.65
CA GLU A 303 8.49 19.11 -0.74
C GLU A 303 9.91 18.69 -1.11
N THR A 304 10.88 18.93 -0.22
CA THR A 304 12.26 18.47 -0.37
C THR A 304 12.33 16.93 -0.49
N LEU A 305 11.59 16.21 0.35
CA LEU A 305 11.64 14.76 0.39
C LEU A 305 10.94 14.12 -0.80
N ILE A 306 9.77 14.58 -1.22
CA ILE A 306 9.07 14.00 -2.37
C ILE A 306 9.86 14.19 -3.67
N HIS A 307 10.49 15.34 -3.87
CA HIS A 307 11.41 15.58 -4.98
C HIS A 307 12.62 14.64 -4.94
N TRP A 308 13.21 14.46 -3.76
CA TRP A 308 14.34 13.55 -3.59
C TRP A 308 13.98 12.11 -3.94
N TRP A 309 12.86 11.60 -3.41
CA TRP A 309 12.40 10.24 -3.68
C TRP A 309 12.04 10.03 -5.15
N SER A 310 11.34 10.98 -5.78
CA SER A 310 11.02 10.94 -7.21
C SER A 310 12.27 10.82 -8.08
N GLN A 311 13.38 11.47 -7.71
CA GLN A 311 14.64 11.43 -8.44
C GLN A 311 15.44 10.14 -8.22
N HIS A 312 15.35 9.51 -7.05
CA HIS A 312 16.25 8.42 -6.65
C HIS A 312 15.59 7.03 -6.63
N ALA A 313 14.27 6.93 -6.61
CA ALA A 313 13.54 5.67 -6.46
C ALA A 313 12.83 5.19 -7.75
N SER A 314 13.19 5.71 -8.91
CA SER A 314 12.47 5.48 -10.18
C SER A 314 12.62 4.08 -10.79
N ALA A 315 13.47 3.21 -10.24
CA ALA A 315 13.65 1.84 -10.76
C ALA A 315 12.52 0.88 -10.35
N ARG A 316 11.65 1.30 -9.44
CA ARG A 316 10.44 0.59 -9.00
C ARG A 316 9.29 1.57 -8.78
N PRO A 317 8.03 1.14 -8.87
CA PRO A 317 6.88 1.95 -8.50
C PRO A 317 7.07 2.62 -7.14
N LEU A 318 6.82 3.93 -7.09
CA LEU A 318 6.98 4.77 -5.92
C LEU A 318 5.62 5.31 -5.48
N PHE A 319 5.19 4.96 -4.27
CA PHE A 319 4.00 5.50 -3.64
C PHE A 319 4.40 6.36 -2.45
N ILE A 320 3.70 7.43 -2.18
CA ILE A 320 4.05 8.33 -1.08
C ILE A 320 3.22 8.00 0.15
N GLY A 321 3.90 7.70 1.26
CA GLY A 321 3.27 7.57 2.57
C GLY A 321 2.89 8.96 3.11
N GLU A 322 1.58 9.18 3.31
CA GLU A 322 0.99 10.46 3.65
C GLU A 322 0.37 10.42 5.05
N ASP A 323 0.79 11.31 5.97
CA ASP A 323 0.16 11.47 7.28
C ASP A 323 -1.05 12.41 7.18
N VAL A 324 -2.24 11.84 7.28
CA VAL A 324 -3.52 12.55 7.17
C VAL A 324 -3.68 13.59 8.28
N GLU A 325 -3.41 13.22 9.54
CA GLU A 325 -3.56 14.14 10.67
C GLU A 325 -2.61 15.32 10.59
N ARG A 326 -1.35 15.06 10.27
CA ARG A 326 -0.35 16.13 10.15
C ARG A 326 -0.67 17.06 8.97
N THR A 327 -1.15 16.50 7.87
CA THR A 327 -1.57 17.29 6.70
C THR A 327 -2.70 18.26 7.02
N VAL A 328 -3.71 17.83 7.78
CA VAL A 328 -4.84 18.72 8.14
C VAL A 328 -4.54 19.68 9.29
N LYS A 329 -3.58 19.36 10.14
CA LYS A 329 -3.14 20.24 11.24
C LYS A 329 -2.30 21.44 10.78
N ASN A 330 -1.72 21.37 9.58
CA ASN A 330 -0.81 22.41 9.09
C ASN A 330 -1.45 23.20 7.94
N ALA A 331 -1.38 24.52 8.05
CA ALA A 331 -1.90 25.44 7.04
C ALA A 331 -1.06 25.38 5.76
N ASP A 332 -1.72 25.53 4.61
CA ASP A 332 -1.04 25.70 3.33
C ASP A 332 -0.29 27.03 3.32
N LEU A 333 0.99 27.01 2.96
CA LEU A 333 1.85 28.20 2.97
C LEU A 333 1.41 29.30 2.00
N LYS A 334 0.69 28.93 0.93
CA LYS A 334 0.16 29.86 -0.09
C LYS A 334 -1.31 30.23 0.14
N ASN A 335 -2.02 29.46 0.97
CA ASN A 335 -3.43 29.68 1.31
C ASN A 335 -3.71 29.29 2.77
N PRO A 336 -3.39 30.17 3.73
CA PRO A 336 -3.44 29.86 5.16
C PRO A 336 -4.81 29.45 5.70
N ASP A 337 -5.90 29.77 4.98
CA ASP A 337 -7.26 29.34 5.34
C ASP A 337 -7.55 27.87 5.02
N LYS A 338 -6.60 27.17 4.37
CA LYS A 338 -6.69 25.77 3.99
C LYS A 338 -5.53 24.96 4.58
N HIS A 339 -5.78 23.69 4.77
CA HIS A 339 -4.71 22.74 5.11
C HIS A 339 -3.92 22.29 3.87
N GLN A 340 -2.81 21.58 4.07
CA GLN A 340 -1.81 21.29 3.04
C GLN A 340 -2.20 20.21 2.02
N GLN A 341 -3.35 19.56 2.13
CA GLN A 341 -3.73 18.45 1.21
C GLN A 341 -3.64 18.86 -0.27
N ALA A 342 -4.19 20.02 -0.64
CA ALA A 342 -4.16 20.48 -2.03
C ALA A 342 -2.74 20.70 -2.57
N ALA A 343 -1.85 21.26 -1.72
CA ALA A 343 -0.47 21.50 -2.09
C ALA A 343 0.30 20.18 -2.29
N LYS A 344 0.10 19.20 -1.41
CA LYS A 344 0.74 17.88 -1.50
C LYS A 344 0.26 17.10 -2.73
N TYR A 345 -1.05 17.05 -2.99
CA TYR A 345 -1.58 16.37 -4.19
C TYR A 345 -1.14 17.02 -5.50
N ARG A 346 -0.92 18.33 -5.52
CA ARG A 346 -0.31 19.01 -6.68
C ARG A 346 1.10 18.49 -6.93
N LEU A 347 1.94 18.34 -5.89
CA LEU A 347 3.28 17.77 -6.02
C LEU A 347 3.24 16.34 -6.57
N HIS A 348 2.27 15.51 -6.13
CA HIS A 348 2.10 14.15 -6.68
C HIS A 348 1.81 14.17 -8.20
N GLN A 349 1.02 15.14 -8.66
CA GLN A 349 0.66 15.25 -10.09
C GLN A 349 1.76 15.85 -10.96
N GLU A 350 2.60 16.72 -10.38
CA GLU A 350 3.69 17.39 -11.09
C GLU A 350 4.93 16.50 -11.25
N LEU A 351 5.13 15.52 -10.37
CA LEU A 351 6.32 14.67 -10.35
C LEU A 351 6.12 13.38 -11.16
N PRO A 352 7.01 13.07 -12.12
CA PRO A 352 6.77 12.02 -13.12
C PRO A 352 6.83 10.59 -12.57
N ASN A 353 7.47 10.36 -11.43
CA ASN A 353 7.75 9.04 -10.87
C ASN A 353 6.96 8.76 -9.59
N ILE A 354 5.84 9.43 -9.38
CA ILE A 354 4.94 9.17 -8.27
C ILE A 354 3.75 8.36 -8.81
N ASP A 355 3.70 7.08 -8.47
CA ASP A 355 2.68 6.14 -8.97
C ASP A 355 1.49 5.96 -8.01
N GLY A 356 1.49 6.69 -6.87
CA GLY A 356 0.39 6.61 -5.92
C GLY A 356 0.68 7.18 -4.53
N THR A 357 -0.32 7.00 -3.67
CA THR A 357 -0.31 7.50 -2.29
C THR A 357 -0.82 6.42 -1.34
N VAL A 358 -0.26 6.34 -0.15
CA VAL A 358 -0.75 5.46 0.92
C VAL A 358 -1.02 6.31 2.16
N LEU A 359 -2.25 6.27 2.64
CA LEU A 359 -2.73 7.09 3.76
C LEU A 359 -2.32 6.49 5.10
N TRP A 360 -1.57 7.23 5.88
CA TRP A 360 -1.35 6.97 7.29
C TRP A 360 -2.27 7.87 8.11
N TYR A 361 -3.22 7.34 8.78
CA TYR A 361 -3.72 5.97 8.73
C TYR A 361 -5.19 5.95 8.32
N ALA A 362 -5.70 4.77 7.98
CA ALA A 362 -7.06 4.59 7.44
C ALA A 362 -8.14 5.29 8.26
N LYS A 363 -8.15 5.09 9.60
CA LYS A 363 -9.16 5.69 10.47
C LYS A 363 -9.19 7.23 10.42
N ALA A 364 -8.05 7.90 10.24
CA ALA A 364 -8.02 9.36 10.15
C ALA A 364 -8.74 9.88 8.88
N ALA A 365 -8.60 9.15 7.76
CA ALA A 365 -9.34 9.45 6.54
C ALA A 365 -10.84 9.12 6.68
N VAL A 366 -11.16 7.94 7.27
CA VAL A 366 -12.53 7.47 7.53
C VAL A 366 -13.29 8.42 8.46
N ASP A 367 -12.65 8.92 9.51
CA ASP A 367 -13.22 9.93 10.42
C ASP A 367 -13.34 11.30 9.74
N ASN A 368 -12.90 11.41 8.49
CA ASN A 368 -12.95 12.62 7.67
C ASN A 368 -12.35 13.85 8.35
N ILE A 369 -11.24 13.68 9.07
CA ILE A 369 -10.57 14.76 9.81
C ILE A 369 -10.23 15.90 8.84
N GLY A 370 -10.60 17.13 9.18
CA GLY A 370 -10.40 18.30 8.33
C GLY A 370 -11.03 18.19 6.92
N ASN A 371 -12.07 17.39 6.77
CA ASN A 371 -12.70 17.07 5.47
C ASN A 371 -11.79 16.32 4.48
N TYR A 372 -10.75 15.63 4.97
CA TYR A 372 -9.73 14.99 4.12
C TYR A 372 -10.33 14.00 3.13
N GLY A 373 -11.14 13.03 3.61
CA GLY A 373 -11.82 12.04 2.75
C GLY A 373 -12.79 12.69 1.77
N THR A 374 -13.55 13.71 2.22
CA THR A 374 -14.44 14.48 1.35
C THR A 374 -13.67 15.16 0.20
N MET A 375 -12.48 15.69 0.47
CA MET A 375 -11.65 16.32 -0.56
C MET A 375 -11.07 15.27 -1.53
N LEU A 376 -10.69 14.06 -1.05
CA LEU A 376 -10.28 12.95 -1.92
C LEU A 376 -11.38 12.64 -2.94
N ARG A 377 -12.59 12.32 -2.47
CA ARG A 377 -13.70 11.90 -3.34
C ARG A 377 -14.22 13.00 -4.25
N LYS A 378 -14.04 14.27 -3.92
CA LYS A 378 -14.52 15.39 -4.74
C LYS A 378 -13.50 15.92 -5.75
N HIS A 379 -12.21 15.89 -5.42
CA HIS A 379 -11.20 16.63 -6.17
C HIS A 379 -10.02 15.79 -6.66
N TYR A 380 -9.62 14.73 -5.95
CA TYR A 380 -8.40 14.00 -6.26
C TYR A 380 -8.66 12.58 -6.74
N TRP A 381 -9.55 11.84 -6.06
CA TRP A 381 -9.86 10.44 -6.32
C TRP A 381 -11.32 10.21 -6.75
N ASN A 382 -11.90 11.20 -7.39
CA ASN A 382 -13.30 11.21 -7.84
C ASN A 382 -13.60 10.25 -9.01
N THR A 383 -12.59 9.73 -9.66
CA THR A 383 -12.70 8.77 -10.78
C THR A 383 -12.00 7.48 -10.39
N PRO A 384 -12.58 6.29 -10.61
CA PRO A 384 -11.87 5.02 -10.45
C PRO A 384 -10.62 4.97 -11.33
N VAL A 385 -9.58 4.30 -10.87
CA VAL A 385 -8.33 4.08 -11.60
C VAL A 385 -7.88 2.63 -11.44
N LEU A 386 -7.03 2.15 -12.35
CA LEU A 386 -6.41 0.84 -12.23
C LEU A 386 -5.18 0.92 -11.31
N GLN A 387 -4.79 -0.21 -10.75
CA GLN A 387 -3.50 -0.36 -10.07
C GLN A 387 -2.34 -0.18 -11.07
N PRO A 388 -1.15 0.27 -10.63
CA PRO A 388 0.07 0.22 -11.42
C PRO A 388 0.37 -1.20 -11.90
N SER A 389 0.68 -1.33 -13.18
CA SER A 389 1.01 -2.63 -13.78
C SER A 389 2.48 -2.99 -13.51
N MET A 390 2.73 -4.19 -12.96
CA MET A 390 4.07 -4.67 -12.62
C MET A 390 4.71 -5.42 -13.81
N THR A 391 4.83 -4.74 -14.96
CA THR A 391 5.33 -5.34 -16.22
C THR A 391 6.77 -5.83 -16.15
N PHE A 392 7.54 -5.41 -15.16
CA PHE A 392 8.90 -5.91 -14.90
C PHE A 392 8.90 -7.33 -14.30
N ILE A 393 7.79 -7.77 -13.65
CA ILE A 393 7.60 -9.15 -13.20
C ILE A 393 7.25 -10.04 -14.40
N ASP A 394 6.24 -9.63 -15.17
CA ASP A 394 5.81 -10.33 -16.39
C ASP A 394 5.06 -9.35 -17.30
N LYS A 395 5.27 -9.42 -18.62
CA LYS A 395 4.63 -8.52 -19.60
C LYS A 395 3.34 -9.11 -20.19
N ARG A 396 3.03 -10.36 -19.92
CA ARG A 396 1.86 -11.04 -20.49
C ARG A 396 0.57 -10.52 -19.86
N ALA A 397 -0.47 -10.42 -20.66
CA ALA A 397 -1.81 -10.04 -20.24
C ALA A 397 -2.80 -11.18 -20.52
N PRO A 398 -3.94 -11.24 -19.82
CA PRO A 398 -4.99 -12.20 -20.11
C PRO A 398 -5.58 -11.97 -21.50
N LYS A 399 -6.36 -12.95 -21.99
CA LYS A 399 -7.21 -12.75 -23.19
C LYS A 399 -8.39 -11.86 -22.83
N ALA A 400 -8.97 -11.19 -23.84
CA ALA A 400 -10.17 -10.39 -23.68
C ALA A 400 -11.37 -11.22 -23.17
N PRO A 401 -12.27 -10.63 -22.35
CA PRO A 401 -13.56 -11.19 -22.02
C PRO A 401 -14.39 -11.48 -23.28
N LYS A 402 -15.37 -12.37 -23.18
CA LYS A 402 -16.19 -12.78 -24.33
C LYS A 402 -17.68 -12.64 -24.01
N LYS A 403 -18.51 -12.69 -25.05
CA LYS A 403 -19.98 -12.79 -24.97
C LYS A 403 -20.62 -11.72 -24.06
N LEU A 404 -20.19 -10.45 -24.18
CA LEU A 404 -20.83 -9.36 -23.45
C LEU A 404 -22.31 -9.28 -23.82
N LYS A 405 -23.19 -9.46 -22.83
CA LYS A 405 -24.65 -9.50 -23.01
C LYS A 405 -25.35 -8.73 -21.89
N PRO A 406 -26.07 -7.63 -22.19
CA PRO A 406 -26.94 -6.99 -21.24
C PRO A 406 -28.24 -7.80 -21.10
N VAL A 407 -28.71 -8.02 -19.87
CA VAL A 407 -29.89 -8.83 -19.53
C VAL A 407 -30.64 -8.15 -18.38
N TRP A 408 -31.98 -8.13 -18.50
CA TRP A 408 -32.84 -7.80 -17.38
C TRP A 408 -32.95 -8.96 -16.41
N THR A 409 -32.76 -8.68 -15.14
CA THR A 409 -32.89 -9.63 -14.02
C THR A 409 -33.76 -8.99 -12.91
N PRO A 410 -34.20 -9.76 -11.89
CA PRO A 410 -34.87 -9.18 -10.73
C PRO A 410 -34.07 -8.06 -10.05
N ASP A 411 -32.72 -8.12 -10.09
CA ASP A 411 -31.82 -7.13 -9.49
C ASP A 411 -31.59 -5.90 -10.39
N GLY A 412 -32.15 -5.87 -11.61
CA GLY A 412 -32.06 -4.75 -12.55
C GLY A 412 -31.40 -5.14 -13.88
N TYR A 413 -30.96 -4.14 -14.64
CA TYR A 413 -30.33 -4.33 -15.93
C TYR A 413 -28.83 -4.58 -15.75
N ILE A 414 -28.36 -5.76 -16.14
CA ILE A 414 -26.99 -6.23 -15.84
C ILE A 414 -26.26 -6.59 -17.12
N LEU A 415 -25.03 -6.09 -17.27
CA LEU A 415 -24.10 -6.51 -18.31
C LEU A 415 -23.29 -7.70 -17.82
N PHE A 416 -23.50 -8.87 -18.42
CA PHE A 416 -22.73 -10.08 -18.16
C PHE A 416 -21.64 -10.27 -19.22
N TRP A 417 -20.58 -10.96 -18.85
CA TRP A 417 -19.56 -11.47 -19.78
C TRP A 417 -19.05 -12.83 -19.36
N THR A 418 -18.46 -13.54 -20.29
CA THR A 418 -17.77 -14.80 -20.01
C THR A 418 -16.29 -14.48 -19.79
N ALA A 419 -15.74 -14.98 -18.69
CA ALA A 419 -14.31 -14.93 -18.43
C ALA A 419 -13.53 -15.49 -19.62
N PRO A 420 -12.33 -14.98 -19.94
CA PRO A 420 -11.46 -15.60 -20.93
C PRO A 420 -11.12 -17.03 -20.49
N LYS A 421 -10.95 -17.93 -21.47
CA LYS A 421 -10.50 -19.29 -21.17
C LYS A 421 -9.15 -19.19 -20.44
N GLU A 422 -9.07 -19.78 -19.28
CA GLU A 422 -7.85 -19.79 -18.47
C GLU A 422 -6.70 -20.43 -19.23
N GLY A 423 -5.55 -19.76 -19.22
CA GLY A 423 -4.27 -20.34 -19.59
C GLY A 423 -3.74 -21.26 -18.49
N LYS A 424 -2.80 -22.13 -18.80
CA LYS A 424 -2.08 -22.92 -17.78
C LYS A 424 -1.20 -22.03 -16.88
N ASP A 425 -0.77 -20.89 -17.41
CA ASP A 425 0.14 -19.93 -16.77
C ASP A 425 -0.66 -18.87 -15.99
N TRP A 426 -0.20 -18.57 -14.79
CA TRP A 426 -0.82 -17.57 -13.92
C TRP A 426 -0.94 -16.17 -14.56
N ALA A 427 0.08 -15.75 -15.34
CA ALA A 427 0.10 -14.42 -15.97
C ALA A 427 -0.98 -14.26 -17.07
N ALA A 428 -1.45 -15.37 -17.63
CA ALA A 428 -2.52 -15.38 -18.63
C ALA A 428 -3.93 -15.53 -18.03
N LYS A 429 -4.06 -15.68 -16.71
CA LYS A 429 -5.33 -15.79 -16.00
C LYS A 429 -5.92 -14.41 -15.72
N ALA A 430 -7.23 -14.24 -15.98
CA ALA A 430 -7.96 -13.07 -15.53
C ALA A 430 -8.20 -13.17 -14.02
N HIS A 431 -7.96 -12.08 -13.30
CA HIS A 431 -8.23 -11.96 -11.87
C HIS A 431 -9.31 -10.91 -11.60
N ARG A 432 -9.25 -9.77 -12.31
CA ARG A 432 -10.21 -8.67 -12.21
C ARG A 432 -10.64 -8.20 -13.60
N TYR A 433 -11.65 -7.36 -13.65
CA TYR A 433 -12.16 -6.76 -14.88
C TYR A 433 -12.30 -5.25 -14.69
N ALA A 434 -11.89 -4.48 -15.71
CA ALA A 434 -12.14 -3.07 -15.80
C ALA A 434 -13.32 -2.83 -16.75
N VAL A 435 -14.29 -2.05 -16.29
CA VAL A 435 -15.50 -1.70 -17.05
C VAL A 435 -15.44 -0.22 -17.40
N TYR A 436 -15.51 0.08 -18.69
CA TYR A 436 -15.51 1.44 -19.22
C TYR A 436 -16.83 1.75 -19.90
N ARG A 437 -17.23 3.03 -19.87
CA ARG A 437 -18.45 3.54 -20.54
C ARG A 437 -18.12 4.73 -21.44
N PHE A 438 -18.51 4.65 -22.70
CA PHE A 438 -18.34 5.69 -23.71
C PHE A 438 -19.69 6.14 -24.24
N ALA A 439 -19.90 7.44 -24.41
CA ALA A 439 -21.11 7.98 -25.01
C ALA A 439 -21.23 7.58 -26.50
N LYS A 440 -22.43 7.73 -27.07
CA LYS A 440 -22.66 7.43 -28.49
C LYS A 440 -21.77 8.30 -29.39
N GLY A 441 -20.98 7.68 -30.27
CA GLY A 441 -20.08 8.37 -31.21
C GLY A 441 -18.73 8.74 -30.66
N GLU A 442 -18.50 8.56 -29.36
CA GLU A 442 -17.21 8.80 -28.72
C GLU A 442 -16.17 7.77 -29.14
N LYS A 443 -14.91 8.24 -29.33
CA LYS A 443 -13.79 7.38 -29.67
C LYS A 443 -13.42 6.53 -28.44
N ILE A 444 -13.39 5.21 -28.61
CA ILE A 444 -13.00 4.29 -27.54
C ILE A 444 -11.51 4.46 -27.26
N ASN A 445 -11.20 4.97 -26.09
CA ASN A 445 -9.85 5.09 -25.57
C ASN A 445 -9.82 4.66 -24.07
N THR A 446 -9.38 3.44 -23.82
CA THR A 446 -9.27 2.90 -22.45
C THR A 446 -8.10 3.48 -21.67
N ASP A 447 -7.27 4.33 -22.26
CA ASP A 447 -6.19 5.04 -21.54
C ASP A 447 -6.70 6.29 -20.81
N ASN A 448 -7.91 6.76 -21.12
CA ASN A 448 -8.56 7.82 -20.37
C ASN A 448 -9.36 7.23 -19.19
N ALA A 449 -8.94 7.53 -17.97
CA ALA A 449 -9.57 7.07 -16.73
C ALA A 449 -11.00 7.58 -16.55
N ASP A 450 -11.39 8.71 -17.14
CA ASP A 450 -12.73 9.30 -17.01
C ASP A 450 -13.85 8.36 -17.51
N HIS A 451 -13.49 7.40 -18.34
CA HIS A 451 -14.41 6.39 -18.84
C HIS A 451 -14.48 5.12 -17.98
N LEU A 452 -13.55 4.93 -17.03
CA LEU A 452 -13.56 3.78 -16.12
C LEU A 452 -14.69 3.96 -15.10
N VAL A 453 -15.63 3.02 -15.07
CA VAL A 453 -16.80 3.07 -14.18
C VAL A 453 -16.75 2.02 -13.07
N ALA A 454 -15.97 0.96 -13.24
CA ALA A 454 -15.78 -0.04 -12.19
C ALA A 454 -14.52 -0.90 -12.43
N VAL A 455 -13.95 -1.37 -11.33
CA VAL A 455 -13.02 -2.52 -11.26
C VAL A 455 -13.68 -3.58 -10.40
N THR A 456 -13.76 -4.82 -10.87
CA THR A 456 -14.52 -5.88 -10.19
C THR A 456 -13.90 -7.26 -10.43
N THR A 457 -14.04 -8.16 -9.47
CA THR A 457 -13.74 -9.58 -9.61
C THR A 457 -14.90 -10.37 -10.26
N ASN A 458 -16.11 -9.78 -10.27
CA ASN A 458 -17.30 -10.39 -10.85
C ASN A 458 -17.24 -10.38 -12.39
N THR A 459 -17.98 -11.31 -13.00
CA THR A 459 -18.19 -11.36 -14.46
C THR A 459 -19.45 -10.66 -14.90
N PHE A 460 -19.88 -9.64 -14.13
CA PHE A 460 -21.04 -8.81 -14.40
C PHE A 460 -20.86 -7.40 -13.84
N TYR A 461 -21.65 -6.46 -14.40
CA TYR A 461 -21.77 -5.09 -13.93
C TYR A 461 -23.21 -4.62 -13.99
N LYS A 462 -23.74 -4.06 -12.90
CA LYS A 462 -25.10 -3.48 -12.85
C LYS A 462 -25.10 -2.15 -13.58
N LEU A 463 -25.86 -2.10 -14.67
CA LEU A 463 -25.97 -0.93 -15.52
C LEU A 463 -26.88 0.14 -14.84
N PRO A 464 -26.49 1.43 -14.87
CA PRO A 464 -27.31 2.51 -14.32
C PRO A 464 -28.46 2.88 -15.30
N TYR A 465 -29.45 1.96 -15.42
CA TYR A 465 -30.59 2.17 -16.29
C TYR A 465 -31.50 3.30 -15.78
N ALA A 466 -31.89 4.21 -16.67
CA ALA A 466 -32.79 5.31 -16.37
C ALA A 466 -34.05 5.32 -17.26
N THR A 467 -33.89 5.65 -18.54
CA THR A 467 -35.04 5.90 -19.46
C THR A 467 -35.03 5.03 -20.69
N GLY A 468 -33.97 4.30 -20.98
CA GLY A 468 -33.79 3.53 -22.23
C GLY A 468 -33.52 4.38 -23.48
N LYS A 469 -33.27 5.68 -23.32
CA LYS A 469 -33.06 6.64 -24.44
C LYS A 469 -31.58 6.82 -24.77
N ASP A 470 -30.72 6.82 -23.75
CA ASP A 470 -29.30 7.08 -23.91
C ASP A 470 -28.55 5.87 -24.43
N LYS A 471 -27.66 6.09 -25.39
CA LYS A 471 -26.86 5.05 -26.03
C LYS A 471 -25.42 5.16 -25.62
N TYR A 472 -24.90 4.05 -25.07
CA TYR A 472 -23.49 3.94 -24.64
C TYR A 472 -22.82 2.74 -25.29
N THR A 473 -21.50 2.79 -25.36
CA THR A 473 -20.68 1.59 -25.62
C THR A 473 -19.96 1.23 -24.32
N TYR A 474 -20.30 0.08 -23.76
CA TYR A 474 -19.55 -0.50 -22.66
C TYR A 474 -18.38 -1.31 -23.21
N VAL A 475 -17.23 -1.16 -22.56
CA VAL A 475 -15.99 -1.86 -22.88
C VAL A 475 -15.53 -2.58 -21.63
N VAL A 476 -15.17 -3.84 -21.74
CA VAL A 476 -14.66 -4.65 -20.63
C VAL A 476 -13.31 -5.22 -21.01
N THR A 477 -12.33 -5.02 -20.14
CA THR A 477 -11.01 -5.64 -20.23
C THR A 477 -10.80 -6.58 -19.04
N ALA A 478 -9.90 -7.55 -19.18
CA ALA A 478 -9.47 -8.41 -18.09
C ALA A 478 -8.08 -8.00 -17.60
N LEU A 479 -7.88 -8.03 -16.30
CA LEU A 479 -6.61 -7.76 -15.61
C LEU A 479 -6.11 -9.06 -14.97
N ASN A 480 -4.82 -9.34 -15.07
CA ASN A 480 -4.21 -10.41 -14.27
C ASN A 480 -3.82 -9.91 -12.87
N ARG A 481 -3.17 -10.76 -12.08
CA ARG A 481 -2.76 -10.49 -10.69
C ARG A 481 -1.73 -9.35 -10.52
N ILE A 482 -1.06 -8.97 -11.59
CA ILE A 482 -0.09 -7.86 -11.63
C ILE A 482 -0.57 -6.70 -12.50
N ASP A 483 -1.87 -6.63 -12.73
CA ASP A 483 -2.58 -5.55 -13.41
C ASP A 483 -2.23 -5.33 -14.88
N ASN A 484 -1.69 -6.34 -15.56
CA ASN A 484 -1.58 -6.31 -17.01
C ASN A 484 -2.96 -6.46 -17.66
N GLU A 485 -3.30 -5.53 -18.54
CA GLU A 485 -4.63 -5.37 -19.10
C GLU A 485 -4.75 -6.04 -20.48
N SER A 486 -5.84 -6.77 -20.69
CA SER A 486 -6.16 -7.43 -21.93
C SER A 486 -6.60 -6.46 -23.04
N LYS A 487 -6.69 -6.96 -24.29
CA LYS A 487 -7.46 -6.27 -25.33
C LYS A 487 -8.92 -6.12 -24.91
N PRO A 488 -9.63 -5.04 -25.37
CA PRO A 488 -11.01 -4.76 -24.97
C PRO A 488 -12.03 -5.64 -25.70
N ALA A 489 -13.10 -6.02 -24.99
CA ALA A 489 -14.35 -6.48 -25.55
C ALA A 489 -15.41 -5.38 -25.42
N LYS A 490 -16.33 -5.23 -26.38
CA LYS A 490 -17.27 -4.11 -26.41
C LYS A 490 -18.70 -4.52 -26.69
N LYS A 491 -19.66 -3.77 -26.12
CA LYS A 491 -21.11 -3.93 -26.34
C LYS A 491 -21.84 -2.60 -26.31
N LYS A 492 -22.69 -2.35 -27.30
CA LYS A 492 -23.63 -1.22 -27.29
C LYS A 492 -24.80 -1.53 -26.37
N VAL A 493 -25.19 -0.57 -25.53
CA VAL A 493 -26.27 -0.65 -24.55
C VAL A 493 -27.12 0.61 -24.62
N LYS A 494 -28.42 0.49 -24.32
CA LYS A 494 -29.32 1.63 -24.10
C LYS A 494 -29.67 1.69 -22.62
N LEU A 495 -29.54 2.87 -22.00
CA LEU A 495 -29.82 3.12 -20.59
C LEU A 495 -30.91 4.15 -20.37
#